data_866ed53ef30bedc9d97ff6b99d2cb9ea
#
_entry.id   866ed53ef30bedc9d97ff6b99d2cb9ea
#
_cell.length_a   1.000
_cell.length_b   1.000
_cell.length_c   1.000
_cell.angle_alpha   90.00
_cell.angle_beta   90.00
_cell.angle_gamma   90.00
#
_symmetry.space_group_name_H-M   'P 1'
#
loop_
_entity.id
_entity.type
_entity.pdbx_description
1 polymer ?
#
loop_
_entity_poly.entity_id
_entity_poly.type
_entity_poly.pdbx_seq_one_letter_code
_entity_poly.pdbx_strand_id
1 'polypeptide(L)'
;MATPSSGAISLNQIHVEAGGVSGTACTMNDPDIRLIAGVGSGATASFSTYYNRAADASFTMTVGHRSVTTSGQYSSTTNVWRGYWGGTFVSGVSSPSGGAFGGLSPTSNSDYLGNNTIQIIQTNGTVGGTTSTFTIAVNAVVANNDNAFKSVVVNGTTYNRSGLTYLQSVNDTSWRLPNYSQAAVNNSALAYPPFGAQNASNSIVFRRRV
;
A
#
# COMPACT_ATOMS: atom_id res chain seq x y z
N MET A 1 11.12 1.17 -13.53
CA MET A 1 11.07 1.99 -14.79
C MET A 1 9.73 1.67 -15.43
N ALA A 2 9.00 2.62 -15.96
CA ALA A 2 7.73 2.33 -16.63
C ALA A 2 7.97 2.08 -18.13
N THR A 3 7.07 1.33 -18.76
CA THR A 3 7.04 1.21 -20.23
C THR A 3 6.78 2.58 -20.86
N PRO A 4 7.17 2.80 -22.14
CA PRO A 4 6.94 4.07 -22.83
C PRO A 4 5.47 4.52 -22.77
N SER A 5 5.25 5.84 -22.79
CA SER A 5 3.90 6.43 -22.83
C SER A 5 3.28 6.43 -24.22
N SER A 6 4.12 6.39 -25.26
CA SER A 6 3.72 6.40 -26.68
C SER A 6 4.89 5.96 -27.55
N GLY A 7 4.65 5.80 -28.85
CA GLY A 7 5.67 5.42 -29.82
C GLY A 7 5.86 3.89 -29.92
N ALA A 8 7.03 3.44 -30.35
CA ALA A 8 7.33 2.02 -30.44
C ALA A 8 7.58 1.42 -29.06
N ILE A 9 6.93 0.29 -28.78
CA ILE A 9 7.18 -0.52 -27.58
C ILE A 9 7.55 -1.93 -28.03
N SER A 10 8.58 -2.51 -27.42
CA SER A 10 9.02 -3.87 -27.71
C SER A 10 8.63 -4.83 -26.60
N LEU A 11 8.50 -6.11 -26.93
CA LEU A 11 8.26 -7.17 -25.95
C LEU A 11 9.40 -7.24 -24.92
N ASN A 12 10.64 -6.99 -25.34
CA ASN A 12 11.79 -6.93 -24.41
C ASN A 12 11.65 -5.79 -23.39
N GLN A 13 11.14 -4.61 -23.77
CA GLN A 13 10.90 -3.52 -22.81
C GLN A 13 9.83 -3.90 -21.79
N ILE A 14 8.76 -4.55 -22.24
CA ILE A 14 7.71 -5.06 -21.36
C ILE A 14 8.27 -6.14 -20.43
N HIS A 15 9.08 -7.06 -20.97
CA HIS A 15 9.72 -8.14 -20.21
C HIS A 15 10.65 -7.60 -19.10
N VAL A 16 11.50 -6.63 -19.44
CA VAL A 16 12.40 -5.99 -18.45
C VAL A 16 11.59 -5.27 -17.37
N GLU A 17 10.52 -4.58 -17.73
CA GLU A 17 9.63 -3.95 -16.74
C GLU A 17 8.95 -4.99 -15.85
N ALA A 18 8.58 -6.14 -16.38
CA ALA A 18 8.06 -7.28 -15.63
C ALA A 18 9.07 -7.91 -14.66
N GLY A 19 10.34 -7.49 -14.73
CA GLY A 19 11.43 -8.02 -13.91
C GLY A 19 12.28 -9.08 -14.61
N GLY A 20 12.05 -9.31 -15.90
CA GLY A 20 12.88 -10.20 -16.72
C GLY A 20 14.24 -9.60 -17.09
N VAL A 21 15.13 -10.45 -17.59
CA VAL A 21 16.46 -10.04 -18.03
C VAL A 21 16.42 -9.65 -19.50
N SER A 22 16.98 -8.49 -19.83
CA SER A 22 17.03 -8.00 -21.22
C SER A 22 17.67 -9.03 -22.16
N GLY A 23 17.02 -9.27 -23.30
CA GLY A 23 17.50 -10.20 -24.32
C GLY A 23 17.20 -11.67 -24.05
N THR A 24 16.54 -12.02 -22.96
CA THR A 24 16.06 -13.40 -22.75
C THR A 24 14.71 -13.63 -23.44
N ALA A 25 14.40 -14.89 -23.75
CA ALA A 25 13.16 -15.26 -24.42
C ALA A 25 11.96 -14.96 -23.51
N CYS A 26 10.91 -14.37 -24.08
CA CYS A 26 9.65 -14.09 -23.40
C CYS A 26 8.49 -14.09 -24.41
N THR A 27 7.29 -14.25 -23.91
CA THR A 27 6.06 -14.23 -24.71
C THR A 27 5.01 -13.33 -24.08
N MET A 28 4.05 -12.83 -24.89
CA MET A 28 2.90 -12.05 -24.38
C MET A 28 2.00 -12.85 -23.45
N ASN A 29 2.19 -14.18 -23.37
CA ASN A 29 1.42 -15.05 -22.47
C ASN A 29 2.11 -15.31 -21.13
N ASP A 30 3.34 -14.84 -20.95
CA ASP A 30 4.04 -15.02 -19.69
C ASP A 30 3.27 -14.33 -18.55
N PRO A 31 3.08 -15.00 -17.40
CA PRO A 31 2.22 -14.50 -16.33
C PRO A 31 2.63 -13.13 -15.79
N ASP A 32 3.92 -12.86 -15.68
CA ASP A 32 4.50 -11.60 -15.22
C ASP A 32 4.26 -10.45 -16.23
N ILE A 33 4.39 -10.73 -17.53
CA ILE A 33 4.08 -9.79 -18.59
C ILE A 33 2.60 -9.44 -18.58
N ARG A 34 1.72 -10.43 -18.49
CA ARG A 34 0.27 -10.22 -18.43
C ARG A 34 -0.14 -9.44 -17.17
N LEU A 35 0.55 -9.68 -16.07
CA LEU A 35 0.29 -9.03 -14.81
C LEU A 35 0.53 -7.50 -14.85
N ILE A 36 1.58 -7.03 -15.55
CA ILE A 36 1.82 -5.58 -15.72
C ILE A 36 0.63 -4.90 -16.39
N ALA A 37 0.05 -5.54 -17.41
CA ALA A 37 -1.10 -5.01 -18.12
C ALA A 37 -2.43 -5.16 -17.35
N GLY A 38 -2.45 -5.90 -16.24
CA GLY A 38 -3.68 -6.25 -15.55
C GLY A 38 -4.57 -7.21 -16.34
N VAL A 39 -3.98 -8.00 -17.26
CA VAL A 39 -4.70 -8.88 -18.19
C VAL A 39 -4.69 -10.32 -17.65
N GLY A 40 -5.88 -10.88 -17.42
CA GLY A 40 -6.03 -12.25 -16.93
C GLY A 40 -5.56 -13.31 -17.92
N SER A 41 -5.31 -14.54 -17.45
CA SER A 41 -4.97 -15.67 -18.30
C SER A 41 -6.05 -15.91 -19.38
N GLY A 42 -5.64 -16.12 -20.62
CA GLY A 42 -6.54 -16.37 -21.75
C GLY A 42 -7.21 -15.12 -22.35
N ALA A 43 -7.12 -13.96 -21.72
CA ALA A 43 -7.67 -12.73 -22.28
C ALA A 43 -6.73 -12.16 -23.38
N THR A 44 -7.29 -11.48 -24.37
CA THR A 44 -6.51 -10.81 -25.41
C THR A 44 -5.80 -9.59 -24.85
N ALA A 45 -4.50 -9.46 -25.15
CA ALA A 45 -3.70 -8.27 -24.89
C ALA A 45 -3.07 -7.77 -26.18
N SER A 46 -3.06 -6.46 -26.38
CA SER A 46 -2.33 -5.81 -27.47
C SER A 46 -1.16 -5.01 -26.89
N PHE A 47 -0.18 -4.66 -27.72
CA PHE A 47 0.93 -3.81 -27.27
C PHE A 47 0.46 -2.48 -26.69
N SER A 48 -0.65 -1.93 -27.18
CA SER A 48 -1.24 -0.69 -26.64
C SER A 48 -1.65 -0.80 -25.17
N THR A 49 -1.97 -2.00 -24.69
CA THR A 49 -2.33 -2.27 -23.30
C THR A 49 -1.16 -2.02 -22.34
N TYR A 50 0.07 -2.05 -22.86
CA TYR A 50 1.30 -1.97 -22.05
C TYR A 50 1.89 -0.55 -21.95
N TYR A 51 1.34 0.45 -22.63
CA TYR A 51 1.83 1.82 -22.49
C TYR A 51 1.58 2.35 -21.08
N ASN A 52 2.56 3.10 -20.55
CA ASN A 52 2.56 3.67 -19.19
C ASN A 52 2.41 2.63 -18.07
N ARG A 53 2.72 1.35 -18.34
CA ARG A 53 2.63 0.33 -17.30
C ARG A 53 3.93 0.23 -16.51
N ALA A 54 3.79 0.07 -15.21
CA ALA A 54 4.89 -0.15 -14.30
C ALA A 54 4.61 -1.36 -13.41
N ALA A 55 5.67 -2.12 -13.16
CA ALA A 55 5.61 -3.20 -12.18
C ALA A 55 5.64 -2.67 -10.73
N ASP A 56 6.07 -1.44 -10.56
CA ASP A 56 6.15 -0.75 -9.27
C ASP A 56 5.44 0.60 -9.36
N ALA A 57 4.64 0.93 -8.36
CA ALA A 57 4.05 2.26 -8.16
C ALA A 57 4.62 2.89 -6.90
N SER A 58 5.25 4.05 -7.06
CA SER A 58 5.90 4.76 -5.97
C SER A 58 5.03 5.91 -5.47
N PHE A 59 5.01 6.06 -4.15
CA PHE A 59 4.33 7.12 -3.43
C PHE A 59 5.31 7.71 -2.41
N THR A 60 5.15 8.99 -2.14
CA THR A 60 5.83 9.66 -1.05
C THR A 60 4.83 9.93 0.07
N MET A 61 5.12 9.46 1.26
CA MET A 61 4.29 9.67 2.44
C MET A 61 4.98 10.59 3.42
N THR A 62 4.32 11.66 3.85
CA THR A 62 4.72 12.44 5.02
C THR A 62 4.08 11.81 6.25
N VAL A 63 4.90 11.38 7.19
CA VAL A 63 4.42 10.68 8.39
C VAL A 63 3.66 11.63 9.29
N GLY A 64 2.38 11.34 9.50
CA GLY A 64 1.58 11.98 10.52
C GLY A 64 1.61 11.19 11.83
N HIS A 65 1.24 11.85 12.90
CA HIS A 65 1.07 11.26 14.23
C HIS A 65 -0.18 11.82 14.88
N ARG A 66 -0.96 10.95 15.50
CA ARG A 66 -2.13 11.34 16.29
C ARG A 66 -2.28 10.43 17.50
N SER A 67 -2.70 10.99 18.61
CA SER A 67 -3.07 10.24 19.80
C SER A 67 -4.43 10.70 20.32
N VAL A 68 -5.20 9.76 20.87
CA VAL A 68 -6.48 10.02 21.51
C VAL A 68 -6.50 9.27 22.84
N THR A 69 -6.68 10.02 23.92
CA THR A 69 -6.85 9.45 25.25
C THR A 69 -8.33 9.37 25.60
N THR A 70 -8.79 8.17 25.92
CA THR A 70 -10.13 7.93 26.46
C THR A 70 -9.99 7.67 27.95
N SER A 71 -10.60 8.50 28.77
CA SER A 71 -10.61 8.36 30.22
C SER A 71 -11.86 7.61 30.66
N GLY A 72 -11.69 6.49 31.35
CA GLY A 72 -12.74 5.78 32.06
C GLY A 72 -12.70 6.10 33.55
N GLN A 73 -13.66 5.57 34.31
CA GLN A 73 -13.77 5.83 35.75
C GLN A 73 -12.53 5.36 36.56
N TYR A 74 -11.85 4.32 36.11
CA TYR A 74 -10.73 3.68 36.80
C TYR A 74 -9.44 3.58 36.02
N SER A 75 -9.46 3.95 34.74
CA SER A 75 -8.28 3.86 33.86
C SER A 75 -8.40 4.82 32.69
N SER A 76 -7.27 5.22 32.12
CA SER A 76 -7.22 5.91 30.85
C SER A 76 -6.45 5.07 29.82
N THR A 77 -6.94 5.07 28.59
CA THR A 77 -6.29 4.39 27.47
C THR A 77 -5.95 5.41 26.40
N THR A 78 -4.69 5.48 26.00
CA THR A 78 -4.26 6.34 24.91
C THR A 78 -3.98 5.48 23.70
N ASN A 79 -4.77 5.67 22.65
CA ASN A 79 -4.53 5.07 21.33
C ASN A 79 -3.69 6.02 20.48
N VAL A 80 -2.78 5.45 19.71
CA VAL A 80 -1.85 6.18 18.87
C VAL A 80 -1.93 5.66 17.44
N TRP A 81 -1.95 6.58 16.49
CA TRP A 81 -1.89 6.31 15.05
C TRP A 81 -0.68 7.02 14.44
N ARG A 82 -0.02 6.34 13.51
CA ARG A 82 1.13 6.88 12.81
C ARG A 82 1.12 6.46 11.35
N GLY A 83 1.50 7.39 10.46
CA GLY A 83 1.51 7.18 9.03
C GLY A 83 0.63 8.18 8.30
N TYR A 84 -0.28 7.70 7.47
CA TYR A 84 -1.20 8.50 6.67
C TYR A 84 -2.64 8.04 6.85
N TRP A 85 -3.53 9.00 7.03
CA TRP A 85 -4.97 8.83 6.96
C TRP A 85 -5.61 9.99 6.21
N GLY A 86 -6.33 9.68 5.11
CA GLY A 86 -6.97 10.67 4.22
C GLY A 86 -8.27 11.28 4.74
N GLY A 87 -8.71 10.87 5.94
CA GLY A 87 -9.91 11.42 6.58
C GLY A 87 -11.20 10.66 6.30
N THR A 88 -11.19 9.69 5.36
CA THR A 88 -12.35 8.86 5.07
C THR A 88 -12.33 7.59 5.92
N PHE A 89 -13.45 7.29 6.55
CA PHE A 89 -13.62 6.08 7.34
C PHE A 89 -13.57 4.82 6.45
N VAL A 90 -12.86 3.81 6.92
CA VAL A 90 -12.80 2.48 6.31
C VAL A 90 -13.28 1.46 7.34
N SER A 91 -14.24 0.63 6.96
CA SER A 91 -14.91 -0.32 7.85
C SER A 91 -13.92 -1.27 8.52
N GLY A 92 -14.10 -1.49 9.81
CA GLY A 92 -13.26 -2.39 10.59
C GLY A 92 -11.82 -1.90 10.81
N VAL A 93 -11.46 -0.70 10.34
CA VAL A 93 -10.15 -0.08 10.59
C VAL A 93 -10.28 0.97 11.69
N SER A 94 -9.41 0.89 12.68
CA SER A 94 -9.33 1.89 13.74
C SER A 94 -8.83 3.22 13.16
N SER A 95 -9.65 4.26 13.29
CA SER A 95 -9.35 5.61 12.84
C SER A 95 -9.46 6.59 14.01
N PRO A 96 -8.59 7.59 14.12
CA PRO A 96 -8.69 8.58 15.16
C PRO A 96 -9.86 9.55 14.89
N SER A 97 -10.45 10.09 15.94
CA SER A 97 -11.32 11.26 15.81
C SER A 97 -10.49 12.50 15.43
N GLY A 98 -11.09 13.42 14.66
CA GLY A 98 -10.51 14.74 14.41
C GLY A 98 -9.82 14.95 13.05
N GLY A 99 -10.20 14.20 12.01
CA GLY A 99 -9.81 14.47 10.62
C GLY A 99 -8.49 13.87 10.18
N ALA A 100 -8.14 14.06 8.93
CA ALA A 100 -6.94 13.52 8.27
C ALA A 100 -5.64 13.86 9.00
N PHE A 101 -4.63 13.01 8.84
CA PHE A 101 -3.26 13.28 9.30
C PHE A 101 -2.22 12.65 8.35
N GLY A 102 -1.00 13.22 8.36
CA GLY A 102 0.03 12.85 7.41
C GLY A 102 -0.28 13.34 5.99
N GLY A 103 0.54 12.95 5.03
CA GLY A 103 0.36 13.25 3.61
C GLY A 103 0.72 12.07 2.75
N LEU A 104 0.11 11.94 1.57
CA LEU A 104 0.45 10.95 0.56
C LEU A 104 0.41 11.58 -0.82
N SER A 105 1.45 11.37 -1.63
CA SER A 105 1.54 11.89 -2.99
C SER A 105 2.22 10.86 -3.92
N PRO A 106 1.57 10.52 -5.04
CA PRO A 106 0.16 10.75 -5.34
C PRO A 106 -0.77 9.99 -4.37
N THR A 107 -2.07 10.26 -4.39
CA THR A 107 -3.06 9.54 -3.54
C THR A 107 -3.63 8.30 -4.20
N SER A 108 -3.44 8.15 -5.51
CA SER A 108 -3.88 6.98 -6.29
C SER A 108 -2.89 6.70 -7.42
N ASN A 109 -3.00 5.53 -8.02
CA ASN A 109 -2.23 5.16 -9.21
C ASN A 109 -3.10 4.29 -10.11
N SER A 110 -3.13 4.58 -11.41
CA SER A 110 -4.00 3.92 -12.40
C SER A 110 -3.82 2.39 -12.48
N ASP A 111 -2.65 1.91 -12.11
CA ASP A 111 -2.29 0.51 -12.23
C ASP A 111 -2.46 -0.31 -10.95
N TYR A 112 -2.70 0.35 -9.82
CA TYR A 112 -2.73 -0.29 -8.51
C TYR A 112 -4.02 0.00 -7.76
N LEU A 113 -4.42 -0.94 -6.92
CA LEU A 113 -5.59 -0.81 -6.04
C LEU A 113 -6.86 -0.41 -6.80
N GLY A 114 -6.98 -0.82 -8.08
CA GLY A 114 -8.11 -0.47 -8.95
C GLY A 114 -8.22 1.02 -9.27
N ASN A 115 -7.11 1.77 -9.25
CA ASN A 115 -7.08 3.23 -9.38
C ASN A 115 -7.86 3.98 -8.29
N ASN A 116 -8.03 3.37 -7.13
CA ASN A 116 -8.73 4.00 -6.03
C ASN A 116 -7.79 4.83 -5.15
N THR A 117 -8.34 5.85 -4.54
CA THR A 117 -7.62 6.68 -3.59
C THR A 117 -7.25 5.86 -2.35
N ILE A 118 -5.98 5.84 -2.01
CA ILE A 118 -5.48 5.25 -0.78
C ILE A 118 -5.95 6.15 0.37
N GLN A 119 -6.66 5.57 1.33
CA GLN A 119 -7.16 6.29 2.50
C GLN A 119 -6.28 6.10 3.72
N ILE A 120 -5.63 4.94 3.83
CA ILE A 120 -4.88 4.56 5.02
C ILE A 120 -3.58 3.86 4.62
N ILE A 121 -2.48 4.34 5.17
CA ILE A 121 -1.21 3.61 5.33
C ILE A 121 -0.73 3.97 6.73
N GLN A 122 -1.07 3.16 7.73
CA GLN A 122 -0.80 3.51 9.12
C GLN A 122 -0.44 2.31 9.99
N THR A 123 0.18 2.59 11.12
CA THR A 123 0.14 1.72 12.29
C THR A 123 -0.74 2.34 13.36
N ASN A 124 -1.45 1.50 14.10
CA ASN A 124 -2.18 1.93 15.28
C ASN A 124 -2.00 0.95 16.43
N GLY A 125 -2.05 1.45 17.65
CA GLY A 125 -1.95 0.66 18.87
C GLY A 125 -2.18 1.52 20.11
N THR A 126 -2.07 0.89 21.28
CA THR A 126 -2.27 1.53 22.58
C THR A 126 -0.92 1.85 23.22
N VAL A 127 -0.78 3.02 23.83
CA VAL A 127 0.41 3.38 24.60
C VAL A 127 0.65 2.36 25.70
N GLY A 128 1.88 1.87 25.80
CA GLY A 128 2.24 0.78 26.72
C GLY A 128 1.84 -0.62 26.23
N GLY A 129 1.14 -0.73 25.09
CA GLY A 129 0.85 -2.00 24.45
C GLY A 129 2.09 -2.63 23.82
N THR A 130 2.06 -3.94 23.65
CA THR A 130 3.15 -4.72 23.07
C THR A 130 3.01 -4.94 21.58
N THR A 131 1.84 -4.66 21.03
CA THR A 131 1.53 -4.88 19.61
C THR A 131 0.77 -3.70 19.02
N SER A 132 0.94 -3.52 17.71
CA SER A 132 0.16 -2.59 16.89
C SER A 132 -0.41 -3.32 15.69
N THR A 133 -1.28 -2.67 14.93
CA THR A 133 -1.76 -3.15 13.64
C THR A 133 -1.22 -2.25 12.54
N PHE A 134 -0.53 -2.83 11.56
CA PHE A 134 -0.21 -2.15 10.31
C PHE A 134 -1.38 -2.32 9.33
N THR A 135 -1.80 -1.25 8.68
CA THR A 135 -2.98 -1.25 7.80
C THR A 135 -2.71 -0.45 6.53
N ILE A 136 -3.14 -1.03 5.41
CA ILE A 136 -3.33 -0.35 4.12
C ILE A 136 -4.82 -0.42 3.81
N ALA A 137 -5.45 0.68 3.40
CA ALA A 137 -6.86 0.66 3.05
C ALA A 137 -7.24 1.67 1.97
N VAL A 138 -8.28 1.31 1.22
CA VAL A 138 -8.93 2.14 0.20
C VAL A 138 -10.43 2.18 0.46
N ASN A 139 -11.08 3.29 0.12
CA ASN A 139 -12.54 3.43 0.19
C ASN A 139 -13.15 2.93 -1.13
N ALA A 140 -12.97 1.67 -1.43
CA ALA A 140 -13.49 0.99 -2.62
C ALA A 140 -13.37 -0.53 -2.45
N VAL A 141 -14.17 -1.26 -3.22
CA VAL A 141 -14.07 -2.72 -3.32
C VAL A 141 -12.92 -3.09 -4.26
N VAL A 142 -11.88 -3.72 -3.74
CA VAL A 142 -10.71 -4.17 -4.51
C VAL A 142 -10.45 -5.64 -4.23
N ALA A 143 -10.34 -6.43 -5.29
CA ALA A 143 -10.08 -7.86 -5.17
C ALA A 143 -8.71 -8.16 -4.53
N ASN A 144 -8.64 -9.22 -3.73
CA ASN A 144 -7.38 -9.67 -3.10
C ASN A 144 -6.54 -10.50 -4.07
N ASN A 145 -5.99 -9.87 -5.07
CA ASN A 145 -5.18 -10.52 -6.10
C ASN A 145 -3.95 -9.66 -6.47
N ASP A 146 -3.10 -10.19 -7.34
CA ASP A 146 -1.87 -9.51 -7.75
C ASP A 146 -2.12 -8.25 -8.61
N ASN A 147 -3.35 -8.07 -9.14
CA ASN A 147 -3.73 -6.80 -9.80
C ASN A 147 -3.87 -5.65 -8.79
N ALA A 148 -4.21 -5.95 -7.52
CA ALA A 148 -4.16 -4.93 -6.46
C ALA A 148 -2.71 -4.57 -6.15
N PHE A 149 -1.95 -5.54 -5.68
CA PHE A 149 -0.49 -5.52 -5.47
C PHE A 149 -0.04 -6.92 -5.01
N LYS A 150 1.22 -7.25 -5.19
CA LYS A 150 1.83 -8.47 -4.66
C LYS A 150 2.56 -8.22 -3.34
N SER A 151 3.27 -7.11 -3.27
CA SER A 151 3.89 -6.63 -2.04
C SER A 151 3.87 -5.11 -1.96
N VAL A 152 4.01 -4.59 -0.76
CA VAL A 152 4.28 -3.18 -0.50
C VAL A 152 5.59 -3.03 0.25
N VAL A 153 6.42 -2.10 -0.19
CA VAL A 153 7.65 -1.72 0.50
C VAL A 153 7.42 -0.39 1.19
N VAL A 154 7.60 -0.37 2.48
CA VAL A 154 7.47 0.84 3.30
C VAL A 154 8.84 1.13 3.89
N ASN A 155 9.45 2.22 3.45
CA ASN A 155 10.77 2.66 3.94
C ASN A 155 11.82 1.53 3.94
N GLY A 156 11.86 0.73 2.87
CA GLY A 156 12.77 -0.41 2.69
C GLY A 156 12.28 -1.74 3.27
N THR A 157 11.25 -1.76 4.11
CA THR A 157 10.67 -3.01 4.65
C THR A 157 9.57 -3.53 3.73
N THR A 158 9.67 -4.78 3.31
CA THR A 158 8.70 -5.43 2.40
C THR A 158 7.62 -6.17 3.19
N TYR A 159 6.38 -5.92 2.82
CA TYR A 159 5.19 -6.63 3.31
C TYR A 159 4.51 -7.34 2.13
N ASN A 160 4.55 -8.66 2.13
CA ASN A 160 3.88 -9.45 1.11
C ASN A 160 2.37 -9.46 1.39
N ARG A 161 1.56 -9.25 0.35
CA ARG A 161 0.10 -9.25 0.46
C ARG A 161 -0.44 -10.55 1.05
N SER A 162 0.16 -11.69 0.70
CA SER A 162 -0.21 -13.01 1.25
C SER A 162 -0.03 -13.13 2.78
N GLY A 163 0.82 -12.29 3.38
CA GLY A 163 1.01 -12.22 4.83
C GLY A 163 0.07 -11.22 5.52
N LEU A 164 -0.78 -10.51 4.77
CA LEU A 164 -1.73 -9.55 5.29
C LEU A 164 -3.14 -10.16 5.37
N THR A 165 -3.85 -9.90 6.44
CA THR A 165 -5.26 -10.25 6.56
C THR A 165 -6.10 -9.33 5.68
N TYR A 166 -6.76 -9.90 4.70
CA TYR A 166 -7.67 -9.19 3.81
C TYR A 166 -9.06 -9.09 4.42
N LEU A 167 -9.61 -7.90 4.38
CA LEU A 167 -10.98 -7.60 4.80
C LEU A 167 -11.64 -6.70 3.76
N GLN A 168 -12.84 -7.08 3.35
CA GLN A 168 -13.65 -6.32 2.41
C GLN A 168 -15.03 -6.10 3.01
N SER A 169 -15.53 -4.88 2.87
CA SER A 169 -16.91 -4.52 3.14
C SER A 169 -17.64 -4.17 1.84
N VAL A 170 -18.86 -3.65 1.95
CA VAL A 170 -19.66 -3.24 0.77
C VAL A 170 -18.99 -2.11 -0.02
N ASN A 171 -18.23 -1.24 0.65
CA ASN A 171 -17.71 0.00 0.06
C ASN A 171 -16.20 0.20 0.22
N ASP A 172 -15.52 -0.73 0.89
CA ASP A 172 -14.12 -0.52 1.22
C ASP A 172 -13.32 -1.83 1.33
N THR A 173 -12.00 -1.72 1.28
CA THR A 173 -11.08 -2.84 1.37
C THR A 173 -9.87 -2.46 2.22
N SER A 174 -9.42 -3.39 3.06
CA SER A 174 -8.20 -3.25 3.83
C SER A 174 -7.34 -4.51 3.83
N TRP A 175 -6.03 -4.32 3.94
CA TRP A 175 -5.02 -5.36 4.18
C TRP A 175 -4.32 -5.01 5.48
N ARG A 176 -4.33 -5.94 6.44
CA ARG A 176 -3.85 -5.69 7.80
C ARG A 176 -2.85 -6.74 8.25
N LEU A 177 -1.84 -6.32 8.98
CA LEU A 177 -0.95 -7.17 9.74
C LEU A 177 -1.27 -6.95 11.24
N PRO A 178 -2.18 -7.76 11.81
CA PRO A 178 -2.48 -7.72 13.23
C PRO A 178 -1.26 -8.23 14.02
N ASN A 179 -1.14 -7.82 15.26
CA ASN A 179 -0.01 -8.17 16.13
C ASN A 179 1.36 -7.82 15.49
N TYR A 180 1.40 -6.76 14.71
CA TYR A 180 2.63 -6.21 14.20
C TYR A 180 3.51 -5.84 15.40
N SER A 181 4.60 -6.59 15.56
CA SER A 181 5.47 -6.47 16.73
C SER A 181 6.11 -5.09 16.76
N GLN A 182 5.61 -4.27 17.63
CA GLN A 182 6.20 -2.98 17.92
C GLN A 182 6.37 -2.85 19.41
N ALA A 183 7.59 -2.86 19.84
CA ALA A 183 7.88 -2.48 21.20
C ALA A 183 7.31 -1.08 21.45
N ALA A 184 6.27 -1.02 22.23
CA ALA A 184 5.64 0.19 22.73
C ALA A 184 5.26 1.22 21.66
N VAL A 185 4.02 1.22 21.24
CA VAL A 185 3.42 2.42 20.69
C VAL A 185 3.48 3.49 21.77
N ASN A 186 4.41 4.41 21.66
CA ASN A 186 4.50 5.54 22.59
C ASN A 186 3.95 6.81 21.92
N ASN A 187 3.50 7.74 22.74
CA ASN A 187 3.00 9.02 22.28
C ASN A 187 4.17 9.98 21.98
N SER A 188 5.08 9.59 21.08
CA SER A 188 6.26 10.38 20.74
C SER A 188 6.32 10.68 19.25
N ALA A 189 6.93 11.81 18.91
CA ALA A 189 7.20 12.19 17.51
C ALA A 189 8.40 11.44 16.89
N LEU A 190 9.06 10.57 17.64
CA LEU A 190 10.26 9.85 17.21
C LEU A 190 9.94 8.80 16.13
N ALA A 191 10.97 8.36 15.42
CA ALA A 191 10.84 7.31 14.41
C ALA A 191 10.32 6.01 15.02
N TYR A 192 9.42 5.32 14.29
CA TYR A 192 8.78 4.10 14.72
C TYR A 192 8.50 3.18 13.52
N PRO A 193 9.19 2.04 13.38
CA PRO A 193 8.99 1.19 12.22
C PRO A 193 7.52 0.83 11.97
N PRO A 194 7.11 0.73 10.68
CA PRO A 194 7.92 0.91 9.50
C PRO A 194 8.15 2.36 9.10
N PHE A 195 7.62 3.32 9.87
CA PHE A 195 7.64 4.74 9.54
C PHE A 195 8.79 5.46 10.25
N GLY A 196 9.27 6.54 9.62
CA GLY A 196 10.17 7.50 10.23
C GLY A 196 9.50 8.34 11.33
N ALA A 197 10.20 9.36 11.80
CA ALA A 197 9.65 10.33 12.75
C ALA A 197 8.46 11.09 12.16
N GLN A 198 7.68 11.76 13.00
CA GLN A 198 6.62 12.65 12.54
C GLN A 198 7.21 13.71 11.59
N ASN A 199 6.49 13.99 10.49
CA ASN A 199 6.88 14.85 9.38
C ASN A 199 8.04 14.31 8.51
N ALA A 200 8.59 13.14 8.80
CA ALA A 200 9.54 12.51 7.90
C ALA A 200 8.88 12.10 6.58
N SER A 201 9.65 12.18 5.49
CA SER A 201 9.27 11.64 4.20
C SER A 201 9.62 10.16 4.13
N ASN A 202 8.66 9.31 3.78
CA ASN A 202 8.84 7.88 3.62
C ASN A 202 8.50 7.45 2.20
N SER A 203 9.29 6.54 1.65
CA SER A 203 9.01 5.90 0.38
C SER A 203 8.03 4.74 0.60
N ILE A 204 6.98 4.72 -0.21
CA ILE A 204 6.00 3.64 -0.29
C ILE A 204 6.02 3.13 -1.72
N VAL A 205 6.28 1.84 -1.91
CA VAL A 205 6.31 1.24 -3.26
C VAL A 205 5.40 0.02 -3.28
N PHE A 206 4.34 0.09 -4.05
CA PHE A 206 3.52 -1.09 -4.36
C PHE A 206 4.14 -1.83 -5.53
N ARG A 207 4.23 -3.16 -5.43
CA ARG A 207 4.83 -4.02 -6.42
C ARG A 207 3.86 -5.10 -6.88
N ARG A 208 3.88 -5.41 -8.18
CA ARG A 208 3.24 -6.61 -8.77
C ARG A 208 4.22 -7.77 -8.90
N ARG A 209 5.51 -7.49 -8.86
CA ARG A 209 6.59 -8.50 -8.85
C ARG A 209 7.17 -8.69 -7.45
N VAL A 210 7.81 -9.83 -7.21
CA VAL A 210 8.57 -10.14 -5.97
C VAL A 210 10.04 -9.84 -6.21
#